data_ed499fa070f3eabfe36bece98632dc3d
#
_entry.id   ed499fa070f3eabfe36bece98632dc3d
#
_cell.length_a   1.000
_cell.length_b   1.000
_cell.length_c   1.000
_cell.angle_alpha   90.00
_cell.angle_beta   90.00
_cell.angle_gamma   90.00
#
_symmetry.space_group_name_H-M   'P 1'
#
loop_
_entity.id
_entity.type
_entity.pdbx_description
1 polymer ?
#
loop_
_entity_poly.entity_id
_entity_poly.type
_entity_poly.pdbx_seq_one_letter_code
_entity_poly.pdbx_strand_id
1 'polypeptide(L)'
;MPVQHGEHGEHGEHGEQGGEGRSGTLMAAALMRTRDAIVGTERLDPTPGKAGDLNLDVRLFRMARGYRGAAMISELLEDIAFVPEDDNPPGKTSLAMSLMRRKAGPAVEFVPFVRIVRPGIAELSQAAPMVAAYAELRADRLSEIIVQKEYLIPFLASILPIDPTRNPALAEMLEVGLSLVTPVVMRVKLALGCPRPNQFSDRIQPIIPEPAHPAMPSGHATQIF
;
A
#
# COMPACT_ATOMS: atom_id res chain seq x y z
N MET A 1 0.97 0.28 39.92
CA MET A 1 1.65 1.13 38.96
C MET A 1 1.04 0.82 37.60
N PRO A 2 0.38 1.75 36.89
CA PRO A 2 -0.24 1.47 35.61
C PRO A 2 0.84 1.47 34.53
N VAL A 3 0.82 0.44 33.71
CA VAL A 3 1.65 0.30 32.50
C VAL A 3 1.01 1.18 31.42
N GLN A 4 1.74 2.17 30.97
CA GLN A 4 1.36 2.97 29.81
C GLN A 4 1.50 2.11 28.56
N HIS A 5 0.38 1.82 27.89
CA HIS A 5 0.36 1.32 26.53
C HIS A 5 0.72 2.48 25.58
N GLY A 6 1.92 2.42 25.02
CA GLY A 6 2.30 3.28 23.91
C GLY A 6 1.58 2.82 22.64
N GLU A 7 0.68 3.64 22.16
CA GLU A 7 0.12 3.52 20.82
C GLU A 7 1.22 3.85 19.82
N HIS A 8 1.68 2.86 19.08
CA HIS A 8 2.58 3.07 17.94
C HIS A 8 1.76 3.20 16.67
N GLY A 9 1.85 4.40 16.16
CA GLY A 9 1.22 4.96 15.02
C GLY A 9 1.38 4.21 13.72
N GLU A 10 0.40 4.46 12.92
CA GLU A 10 0.27 4.07 11.53
C GLU A 10 1.40 4.64 10.67
N HIS A 11 2.05 3.77 9.91
CA HIS A 11 3.03 4.15 8.91
C HIS A 11 2.32 4.72 7.68
N GLY A 12 2.50 6.00 7.44
CA GLY A 12 1.95 6.63 6.25
C GLY A 12 2.21 8.11 6.07
N GLU A 13 3.07 8.75 6.86
CA GLU A 13 3.40 10.14 6.60
C GLU A 13 4.90 10.39 6.71
N HIS A 14 5.57 10.43 5.56
CA HIS A 14 6.80 11.20 5.40
C HIS A 14 6.41 12.67 5.31
N GLY A 15 6.32 13.33 6.45
CA GLY A 15 6.02 14.73 6.56
C GLY A 15 6.62 15.30 7.83
N GLU A 16 7.75 15.96 7.68
CA GLU A 16 8.25 17.08 8.48
C GLU A 16 7.97 17.06 9.99
N GLN A 17 8.87 16.49 10.75
CA GLN A 17 9.02 16.79 12.16
C GLN A 17 9.57 18.22 12.31
N GLY A 18 8.72 19.15 12.66
CA GLY A 18 9.12 20.51 12.99
C GLY A 18 7.98 21.52 12.92
N GLY A 19 7.07 21.58 13.88
CA GLY A 19 6.22 22.74 13.95
C GLY A 19 4.79 22.60 14.48
N GLU A 20 4.49 21.69 15.38
CA GLU A 20 3.12 21.58 15.93
C GLU A 20 2.59 22.87 16.57
N GLY A 21 3.46 23.71 17.12
CA GLY A 21 3.06 25.00 17.67
C GLY A 21 2.80 26.10 16.62
N ARG A 22 3.44 26.02 15.46
CA ARG A 22 3.25 27.00 14.36
C ARG A 22 2.08 26.63 13.45
N SER A 23 1.76 25.35 13.32
CA SER A 23 0.66 24.86 12.48
C SER A 23 -0.70 25.38 12.97
N GLY A 24 -0.96 25.39 14.29
CA GLY A 24 -2.22 25.85 14.84
C GLY A 24 -2.51 27.33 14.60
N THR A 25 -1.49 28.19 14.74
CA THR A 25 -1.64 29.64 14.50
C THR A 25 -1.77 29.97 13.02
N LEU A 26 -1.04 29.28 12.14
CA LEU A 26 -1.18 29.44 10.69
C LEU A 26 -2.53 28.93 10.19
N MET A 27 -3.02 27.82 10.73
CA MET A 27 -4.34 27.27 10.41
C MET A 27 -5.45 28.24 10.83
N ALA A 28 -5.40 28.79 12.05
CA ALA A 28 -6.36 29.76 12.52
C ALA A 28 -6.36 31.04 11.66
N ALA A 29 -5.18 31.55 11.31
CA ALA A 29 -5.06 32.72 10.42
C ALA A 29 -5.56 32.42 9.00
N ALA A 30 -5.30 31.22 8.47
CA ALA A 30 -5.82 30.78 7.18
C ALA A 30 -7.35 30.70 7.16
N LEU A 31 -7.95 30.11 8.20
CA LEU A 31 -9.40 30.00 8.34
C LEU A 31 -10.10 31.37 8.45
N MET A 32 -9.50 32.31 9.20
CA MET A 32 -9.99 33.68 9.27
C MET A 32 -9.95 34.36 7.90
N ARG A 33 -8.83 34.31 7.20
CA ARG A 33 -8.68 34.89 5.86
C ARG A 33 -9.59 34.27 4.83
N THR A 34 -9.80 32.97 4.89
CA THR A 34 -10.74 32.26 4.00
C THR A 34 -12.17 32.73 4.25
N ARG A 35 -12.55 32.90 5.51
CA ARG A 35 -13.86 33.45 5.88
C ARG A 35 -14.05 34.86 5.33
N ASP A 36 -13.04 35.74 5.53
CA ASP A 36 -13.10 37.13 5.07
C ASP A 36 -13.17 37.21 3.53
N ALA A 37 -12.45 36.32 2.84
CA ALA A 37 -12.51 36.20 1.37
C ALA A 37 -13.90 35.74 0.88
N ILE A 38 -14.58 34.85 1.61
CA ILE A 38 -15.93 34.41 1.26
C ILE A 38 -16.98 35.52 1.43
N VAL A 39 -16.77 36.38 2.44
CA VAL A 39 -17.71 37.48 2.79
C VAL A 39 -17.50 38.70 1.91
N GLY A 40 -16.30 38.91 1.34
CA GLY A 40 -15.88 40.08 0.60
C GLY A 40 -15.74 39.90 -0.92
N THR A 41 -16.43 38.98 -1.55
CA THR A 41 -16.28 38.71 -2.99
C THR A 41 -16.88 39.80 -3.86
N GLU A 42 -16.06 40.78 -4.32
CA GLU A 42 -16.27 41.38 -5.62
C GLU A 42 -16.07 40.28 -6.69
N ARG A 43 -17.02 40.14 -7.59
CA ARG A 43 -16.87 39.29 -8.79
C ARG A 43 -15.72 39.88 -9.63
N LEU A 44 -14.56 39.27 -9.54
CA LEU A 44 -13.51 39.48 -10.50
C LEU A 44 -13.97 38.82 -11.81
N ASP A 45 -14.16 39.59 -12.85
CA ASP A 45 -14.38 39.06 -14.20
C ASP A 45 -13.18 38.17 -14.58
N PRO A 46 -13.42 36.91 -14.91
CA PRO A 46 -12.33 36.01 -15.26
C PRO A 46 -11.69 36.51 -16.55
N THR A 47 -10.51 37.10 -16.47
CA THR A 47 -9.68 37.29 -17.66
C THR A 47 -9.34 35.91 -18.21
N PRO A 48 -9.68 35.56 -19.46
CA PRO A 48 -9.35 34.28 -20.01
C PRO A 48 -7.83 34.07 -19.95
N GLY A 49 -7.38 33.23 -19.04
CA GLY A 49 -5.99 32.82 -19.01
C GLY A 49 -5.65 32.00 -20.26
N LYS A 50 -4.39 31.95 -20.65
CA LYS A 50 -3.87 31.11 -21.75
C LYS A 50 -3.83 29.62 -21.36
N ALA A 51 -4.85 29.09 -20.68
CA ALA A 51 -4.96 27.68 -20.38
C ALA A 51 -5.47 26.97 -21.65
N GLY A 52 -4.54 26.53 -22.47
CA GLY A 52 -4.89 25.60 -23.57
C GLY A 52 -5.14 24.19 -23.01
N ASP A 53 -5.97 23.43 -23.68
CA ASP A 53 -6.13 22.01 -23.39
C ASP A 53 -4.80 21.27 -23.55
N LEU A 54 -4.32 20.73 -22.43
CA LEU A 54 -3.13 19.89 -22.42
C LEU A 54 -3.54 18.45 -22.63
N ASN A 55 -2.81 17.72 -23.48
CA ASN A 55 -3.00 16.29 -23.58
C ASN A 55 -2.66 15.58 -22.24
N LEU A 56 -3.11 14.34 -22.10
CA LEU A 56 -2.97 13.58 -20.85
C LEU A 56 -1.51 13.47 -20.40
N ASP A 57 -0.58 13.18 -21.33
CA ASP A 57 0.84 13.02 -21.02
C ASP A 57 1.42 14.29 -20.41
N VAL A 58 1.16 15.44 -21.03
CA VAL A 58 1.63 16.74 -20.52
C VAL A 58 1.02 17.05 -19.17
N ARG A 59 -0.25 16.72 -18.93
CA ARG A 59 -0.89 16.89 -17.62
C ARG A 59 -0.23 16.04 -16.57
N LEU A 60 0.01 14.75 -16.85
CA LEU A 60 0.70 13.83 -15.94
C LEU A 60 2.12 14.31 -15.61
N PHE A 61 2.90 14.70 -16.61
CA PHE A 61 4.27 15.20 -16.38
C PHE A 61 4.34 16.49 -15.57
N ARG A 62 3.31 17.32 -15.61
CA ARG A 62 3.21 18.54 -14.80
C ARG A 62 2.79 18.31 -13.36
N MET A 63 2.23 17.15 -13.03
CA MET A 63 1.88 16.79 -11.66
C MET A 63 3.15 16.58 -10.84
N ALA A 64 3.13 16.96 -9.57
CA ALA A 64 4.16 16.55 -8.64
C ALA A 64 4.15 15.02 -8.50
N ARG A 65 5.33 14.43 -8.27
CA ARG A 65 5.57 12.98 -8.31
C ARG A 65 4.55 12.17 -7.49
N GLY A 66 4.25 12.57 -6.26
CA GLY A 66 3.28 11.87 -5.41
C GLY A 66 1.85 11.87 -5.99
N TYR A 67 1.38 12.99 -6.52
CA TYR A 67 0.05 13.07 -7.14
C TYR A 67 -0.02 12.27 -8.45
N ARG A 68 1.03 12.31 -9.23
CA ARG A 68 1.15 11.51 -10.45
C ARG A 68 1.12 10.02 -10.15
N GLY A 69 1.88 9.57 -9.15
CA GLY A 69 1.87 8.18 -8.68
C GLY A 69 0.49 7.74 -8.20
N ALA A 70 -0.20 8.56 -7.42
CA ALA A 70 -1.55 8.27 -6.96
C ALA A 70 -2.55 8.13 -8.12
N ALA A 71 -2.48 9.02 -9.13
CA ALA A 71 -3.30 8.93 -10.32
C ALA A 71 -3.05 7.63 -11.10
N MET A 72 -1.78 7.28 -11.30
CA MET A 72 -1.39 6.02 -11.99
C MET A 72 -1.90 4.78 -11.23
N ILE A 73 -1.78 4.77 -9.90
CA ILE A 73 -2.26 3.66 -9.07
C ILE A 73 -3.78 3.52 -9.16
N SER A 74 -4.52 4.64 -9.16
CA SER A 74 -5.98 4.62 -9.30
C SER A 74 -6.40 4.01 -10.63
N GLU A 75 -5.81 4.42 -11.72
CA GLU A 75 -6.07 3.87 -13.07
C GLU A 75 -5.78 2.36 -13.13
N LEU A 76 -4.61 1.94 -12.61
CA LEU A 76 -4.25 0.53 -12.60
C LEU A 76 -5.18 -0.34 -11.75
N LEU A 77 -5.71 0.20 -10.65
CA LEU A 77 -6.63 -0.53 -9.78
C LEU A 77 -8.04 -0.66 -10.37
N GLU A 78 -8.46 0.26 -11.23
CA GLU A 78 -9.74 0.15 -11.93
C GLU A 78 -9.80 -1.04 -12.88
N ASP A 79 -8.66 -1.43 -13.43
CA ASP A 79 -8.55 -2.56 -14.35
C ASP A 79 -8.48 -3.93 -13.63
N ILE A 80 -8.48 -3.97 -12.29
CA ILE A 80 -8.36 -5.21 -11.50
C ILE A 80 -9.65 -5.48 -10.73
N ALA A 81 -10.33 -6.57 -11.07
CA ALA A 81 -11.45 -7.08 -10.28
C ALA A 81 -10.99 -8.14 -9.27
N PHE A 82 -11.54 -8.07 -8.07
CA PHE A 82 -11.31 -9.01 -6.97
C PHE A 82 -12.63 -9.73 -6.67
N VAL A 83 -12.71 -11.00 -7.00
CA VAL A 83 -13.93 -11.80 -6.87
C VAL A 83 -13.72 -12.89 -5.83
N PRO A 84 -14.30 -12.77 -4.63
CA PRO A 84 -14.34 -13.86 -3.68
C PRO A 84 -15.07 -15.06 -4.30
N GLU A 85 -14.53 -16.23 -4.09
CA GLU A 85 -15.14 -17.48 -4.54
C GLU A 85 -15.52 -18.30 -3.31
N ASP A 86 -16.81 -18.51 -3.12
CA ASP A 86 -17.30 -19.28 -2.01
C ASP A 86 -17.05 -20.77 -2.22
N ASP A 87 -16.43 -21.40 -1.23
CA ASP A 87 -16.32 -22.84 -1.04
C ASP A 87 -15.80 -23.67 -2.24
N ASN A 88 -14.90 -23.09 -3.01
CA ASN A 88 -14.28 -23.80 -4.13
C ASN A 88 -12.73 -23.77 -4.05
N PRO A 89 -12.05 -24.82 -3.59
CA PRO A 89 -12.61 -26.14 -3.20
C PRO A 89 -13.35 -26.09 -1.85
N PRO A 90 -14.26 -27.05 -1.56
CA PRO A 90 -15.02 -27.09 -0.33
C PRO A 90 -14.14 -26.98 0.93
N GLY A 91 -14.56 -26.16 1.90
CA GLY A 91 -13.80 -25.89 3.14
C GLY A 91 -12.61 -24.94 2.98
N LYS A 92 -12.40 -24.35 1.79
CA LYS A 92 -11.32 -23.38 1.53
C LYS A 92 -11.88 -22.05 1.06
N THR A 93 -11.31 -20.97 1.55
CA THR A 93 -11.60 -19.61 1.06
C THR A 93 -10.68 -19.29 -0.11
N SER A 94 -11.22 -18.82 -1.21
CA SER A 94 -10.45 -18.43 -2.38
C SER A 94 -10.86 -17.06 -2.93
N LEU A 95 -9.97 -16.47 -3.69
CA LEU A 95 -10.17 -15.20 -4.39
C LEU A 95 -9.63 -15.32 -5.80
N ALA A 96 -10.45 -15.01 -6.79
CA ALA A 96 -10.01 -14.81 -8.16
C ALA A 96 -9.72 -13.34 -8.40
N MET A 97 -8.59 -13.05 -9.05
CA MET A 97 -8.27 -11.73 -9.58
C MET A 97 -8.37 -11.79 -11.10
N SER A 98 -9.05 -10.80 -11.66
CA SER A 98 -9.29 -10.69 -13.09
C SER A 98 -8.84 -9.33 -13.60
N LEU A 99 -8.25 -9.30 -14.80
CA LEU A 99 -7.95 -8.05 -15.50
C LEU A 99 -9.12 -7.65 -16.39
N MET A 100 -9.45 -6.38 -16.38
CA MET A 100 -10.41 -5.80 -17.28
C MET A 100 -9.83 -5.74 -18.69
N ARG A 101 -10.56 -6.33 -19.64
CA ARG A 101 -10.25 -6.26 -21.06
C ARG A 101 -11.34 -5.50 -21.77
N ARG A 102 -10.99 -4.38 -22.36
CA ARG A 102 -11.92 -3.62 -23.22
C ARG A 102 -12.07 -4.33 -24.56
N LYS A 103 -13.31 -4.64 -24.95
CA LYS A 103 -13.64 -5.14 -26.29
C LYS A 103 -13.93 -3.97 -27.23
N ALA A 104 -13.99 -4.24 -28.53
CA ALA A 104 -14.47 -3.27 -29.49
C ALA A 104 -15.93 -2.89 -29.13
N GLY A 105 -16.16 -1.62 -28.78
CA GLY A 105 -17.45 -1.11 -28.27
C GLY A 105 -17.49 -0.98 -26.72
N PRO A 106 -18.67 -0.75 -26.13
CA PRO A 106 -18.82 -0.47 -24.70
C PRO A 106 -18.70 -1.72 -23.80
N ALA A 107 -18.54 -2.91 -24.38
CA ALA A 107 -18.48 -4.15 -23.63
C ALA A 107 -17.12 -4.33 -22.94
N VAL A 108 -17.17 -4.67 -21.66
CA VAL A 108 -16.01 -4.98 -20.82
C VAL A 108 -16.05 -6.47 -20.49
N GLU A 109 -14.90 -7.12 -20.54
CA GLU A 109 -14.71 -8.50 -20.11
C GLU A 109 -13.66 -8.55 -19.01
N PHE A 110 -13.92 -9.31 -17.94
CA PHE A 110 -12.95 -9.60 -16.91
C PHE A 110 -12.33 -10.98 -17.17
N VAL A 111 -11.02 -11.00 -17.42
CA VAL A 111 -10.27 -12.22 -17.71
C VAL A 111 -9.52 -12.64 -16.44
N PRO A 112 -9.85 -13.78 -15.83
CA PRO A 112 -9.12 -14.28 -14.67
C PRO A 112 -7.65 -14.52 -15.04
N PHE A 113 -6.72 -14.03 -14.19
CA PHE A 113 -5.29 -14.24 -14.37
C PHE A 113 -4.61 -14.91 -13.18
N VAL A 114 -5.21 -14.81 -11.98
CA VAL A 114 -4.72 -15.51 -10.81
C VAL A 114 -5.87 -15.91 -9.90
N ARG A 115 -5.73 -17.06 -9.27
CA ARG A 115 -6.60 -17.56 -8.21
C ARG A 115 -5.76 -17.87 -6.99
N ILE A 116 -6.13 -17.30 -5.85
CA ILE A 116 -5.42 -17.48 -4.58
C ILE A 116 -6.35 -18.26 -3.64
N VAL A 117 -5.89 -19.40 -3.18
CA VAL A 117 -6.63 -20.26 -2.26
C VAL A 117 -5.94 -20.25 -0.90
N ARG A 118 -6.67 -19.91 0.15
CA ARG A 118 -6.17 -20.01 1.51
C ARG A 118 -6.11 -21.48 1.94
N PRO A 119 -4.99 -21.96 2.52
CA PRO A 119 -4.93 -23.28 3.13
C PRO A 119 -5.99 -23.43 4.22
N GLY A 120 -6.50 -24.64 4.42
CA GLY A 120 -7.43 -24.94 5.50
C GLY A 120 -6.78 -24.74 6.87
N ILE A 121 -7.60 -24.56 7.91
CA ILE A 121 -7.11 -24.36 9.28
C ILE A 121 -6.22 -25.53 9.75
N ALA A 122 -6.58 -26.76 9.41
CA ALA A 122 -5.78 -27.95 9.73
C ALA A 122 -4.40 -27.92 9.05
N GLU A 123 -4.33 -27.51 7.78
CA GLU A 123 -3.07 -27.39 7.03
C GLU A 123 -2.19 -26.30 7.64
N LEU A 124 -2.78 -25.14 8.01
CA LEU A 124 -2.05 -24.06 8.68
C LEU A 124 -1.53 -24.48 10.06
N SER A 125 -2.33 -25.21 10.83
CA SER A 125 -1.90 -25.75 12.12
C SER A 125 -0.75 -26.74 11.98
N GLN A 126 -0.78 -27.59 10.95
CA GLN A 126 0.32 -28.53 10.65
C GLN A 126 1.60 -27.82 10.23
N ALA A 127 1.53 -26.63 9.66
CA ALA A 127 2.70 -25.82 9.30
C ALA A 127 3.32 -25.07 10.48
N ALA A 128 2.63 -24.94 11.62
CA ALA A 128 3.10 -24.19 12.79
C ALA A 128 4.47 -24.65 13.34
N PRO A 129 4.78 -25.97 13.45
CA PRO A 129 6.09 -26.43 13.88
C PRO A 129 7.23 -25.98 12.97
N MET A 130 7.01 -25.93 11.65
CA MET A 130 7.99 -25.44 10.70
C MET A 130 8.29 -23.95 10.94
N VAL A 131 7.24 -23.15 11.15
CA VAL A 131 7.41 -21.71 11.46
C VAL A 131 8.17 -21.52 12.76
N ALA A 132 7.89 -22.33 13.79
CA ALA A 132 8.62 -22.31 15.05
C ALA A 132 10.11 -22.64 14.87
N ALA A 133 10.45 -23.61 14.02
CA ALA A 133 11.84 -23.96 13.73
C ALA A 133 12.62 -22.83 13.06
N TYR A 134 11.99 -22.07 12.16
CA TYR A 134 12.60 -20.89 11.53
C TYR A 134 12.91 -19.75 12.53
N ALA A 135 12.33 -19.78 13.72
CA ALA A 135 12.62 -18.80 14.76
C ALA A 135 14.08 -18.78 15.19
N GLU A 136 14.78 -19.89 15.06
CA GLU A 136 16.21 -20.01 15.41
C GLU A 136 17.12 -19.13 14.54
N LEU A 137 16.69 -18.83 13.30
CA LEU A 137 17.43 -17.97 12.37
C LEU A 137 17.28 -16.47 12.65
N ARG A 138 16.41 -16.09 13.58
CA ARG A 138 16.05 -14.68 13.81
C ARG A 138 17.21 -13.84 14.34
N ALA A 139 18.03 -14.41 15.22
CA ALA A 139 19.15 -13.69 15.85
C ALA A 139 20.16 -13.23 14.79
N ASP A 140 20.50 -14.09 13.86
CA ASP A 140 21.47 -13.80 12.80
C ASP A 140 20.94 -12.81 11.77
N ARG A 141 19.62 -12.73 11.62
CA ARG A 141 18.94 -11.90 10.62
C ARG A 141 18.23 -10.66 11.18
N LEU A 142 18.45 -10.36 12.45
CA LEU A 142 17.72 -9.30 13.14
C LEU A 142 17.88 -7.92 12.45
N SER A 143 19.09 -7.55 12.06
CA SER A 143 19.37 -6.28 11.40
C SER A 143 18.65 -6.18 10.06
N GLU A 144 18.63 -7.27 9.29
CA GLU A 144 17.92 -7.37 8.02
C GLU A 144 16.40 -7.24 8.23
N ILE A 145 15.85 -7.94 9.23
CA ILE A 145 14.43 -7.89 9.57
C ILE A 145 13.99 -6.46 9.92
N ILE A 146 14.77 -5.76 10.73
CA ILE A 146 14.46 -4.39 11.15
C ILE A 146 14.47 -3.43 9.96
N VAL A 147 15.47 -3.51 9.09
CA VAL A 147 15.56 -2.64 7.92
C VAL A 147 14.46 -2.93 6.93
N GLN A 148 14.18 -4.21 6.63
CA GLN A 148 13.12 -4.59 5.70
C GLN A 148 11.72 -4.21 6.19
N LYS A 149 11.49 -4.23 7.51
CA LYS A 149 10.23 -3.76 8.09
C LYS A 149 9.93 -2.31 7.71
N GLU A 150 10.94 -1.45 7.67
CA GLU A 150 10.79 -0.02 7.42
C GLU A 150 10.77 0.30 5.91
N TYR A 151 11.72 -0.30 5.14
CA TYR A 151 11.90 0.10 3.75
C TYR A 151 12.65 -0.94 2.91
N LEU A 152 12.07 -1.38 1.79
CA LEU A 152 12.63 -2.42 0.92
C LEU A 152 13.61 -1.92 -0.15
N ILE A 153 13.52 -0.66 -0.54
CA ILE A 153 14.30 -0.10 -1.65
C ILE A 153 15.82 -0.31 -1.48
N PRO A 154 16.43 -0.17 -0.29
CA PRO A 154 17.87 -0.43 -0.11
C PRO A 154 18.31 -1.83 -0.53
N PHE A 155 17.46 -2.85 -0.35
CA PHE A 155 17.76 -4.22 -0.78
C PHE A 155 17.72 -4.34 -2.29
N LEU A 156 16.76 -3.71 -2.95
CA LEU A 156 16.70 -3.62 -4.41
C LEU A 156 17.90 -2.82 -4.95
N ALA A 157 18.27 -1.73 -4.30
CA ALA A 157 19.40 -0.89 -4.66
C ALA A 157 20.76 -1.58 -4.49
N SER A 158 20.85 -2.62 -3.66
CA SER A 158 22.08 -3.43 -3.54
C SER A 158 22.34 -4.30 -4.77
N ILE A 159 21.31 -4.57 -5.56
CA ILE A 159 21.37 -5.40 -6.77
C ILE A 159 21.29 -4.54 -8.05
N LEU A 160 20.46 -3.51 -8.01
CA LEU A 160 20.22 -2.62 -9.15
C LEU A 160 20.79 -1.23 -8.86
N PRO A 161 21.38 -0.52 -9.84
CA PRO A 161 21.90 0.82 -9.66
C PRO A 161 20.77 1.85 -9.55
N ILE A 162 20.00 1.79 -8.46
CA ILE A 162 18.87 2.67 -8.19
C ILE A 162 19.39 3.96 -7.56
N ASP A 163 19.52 5.00 -8.35
CA ASP A 163 19.87 6.34 -7.91
C ASP A 163 18.78 7.31 -8.38
N PRO A 164 17.97 7.88 -7.45
CA PRO A 164 16.91 8.81 -7.82
C PRO A 164 17.38 10.03 -8.60
N THR A 165 18.65 10.42 -8.45
CA THR A 165 19.24 11.55 -9.17
C THR A 165 19.60 11.19 -10.59
N ARG A 166 20.16 10.00 -10.79
CA ARG A 166 20.60 9.51 -12.09
C ARG A 166 19.48 8.85 -12.88
N ASN A 167 18.61 8.12 -12.16
CA ASN A 167 17.54 7.32 -12.75
C ASN A 167 16.17 7.68 -12.13
N PRO A 168 15.71 8.94 -12.24
CA PRO A 168 14.48 9.38 -11.57
C PRO A 168 13.23 8.62 -12.02
N ALA A 169 13.15 8.22 -13.30
CA ALA A 169 12.04 7.44 -13.82
C ALA A 169 12.01 6.02 -13.25
N LEU A 170 13.16 5.36 -13.10
CA LEU A 170 13.24 4.03 -12.47
C LEU A 170 12.83 4.10 -11.00
N ALA A 171 13.32 5.09 -10.27
CA ALA A 171 12.97 5.29 -8.87
C ALA A 171 11.47 5.55 -8.71
N GLU A 172 10.87 6.37 -9.57
CA GLU A 172 9.43 6.62 -9.57
C GLU A 172 8.62 5.36 -9.91
N MET A 173 9.04 4.59 -10.89
CA MET A 173 8.39 3.34 -11.27
C MET A 173 8.38 2.34 -10.10
N LEU A 174 9.49 2.20 -9.39
CA LEU A 174 9.58 1.33 -8.22
C LEU A 174 8.67 1.81 -7.08
N GLU A 175 8.63 3.10 -6.79
CA GLU A 175 7.75 3.66 -5.78
C GLU A 175 6.27 3.44 -6.13
N VAL A 176 5.88 3.68 -7.37
CA VAL A 176 4.51 3.42 -7.85
C VAL A 176 4.18 1.93 -7.74
N GLY A 177 5.09 1.05 -8.16
CA GLY A 177 4.91 -0.40 -8.06
C GLY A 177 4.72 -0.88 -6.63
N LEU A 178 5.61 -0.48 -5.71
CA LEU A 178 5.50 -0.81 -4.29
C LEU A 178 4.22 -0.27 -3.65
N SER A 179 3.83 0.94 -4.03
CA SER A 179 2.61 1.56 -3.53
C SER A 179 1.34 0.89 -4.07
N LEU A 180 1.36 0.41 -5.34
CA LEU A 180 0.26 -0.37 -5.93
C LEU A 180 0.05 -1.70 -5.23
N VAL A 181 1.13 -2.36 -4.82
CA VAL A 181 1.05 -3.67 -4.14
C VAL A 181 0.24 -3.59 -2.85
N THR A 182 0.35 -2.49 -2.10
CA THR A 182 -0.34 -2.36 -0.81
C THR A 182 -1.86 -2.52 -0.91
N PRO A 183 -2.61 -1.74 -1.71
CA PRO A 183 -4.07 -1.91 -1.82
C PRO A 183 -4.46 -3.27 -2.42
N VAL A 184 -3.67 -3.82 -3.35
CA VAL A 184 -3.91 -5.15 -3.92
C VAL A 184 -3.80 -6.21 -2.84
N VAL A 185 -2.68 -6.24 -2.10
CA VAL A 185 -2.44 -7.20 -1.02
C VAL A 185 -3.47 -7.08 0.08
N MET A 186 -3.86 -5.86 0.48
CA MET A 186 -4.85 -5.66 1.54
C MET A 186 -6.24 -6.15 1.16
N ARG A 187 -6.67 -5.99 -0.10
CA ARG A 187 -7.92 -6.56 -0.60
C ARG A 187 -7.91 -8.08 -0.54
N VAL A 188 -6.81 -8.71 -0.98
CA VAL A 188 -6.66 -10.17 -0.92
C VAL A 188 -6.61 -10.67 0.53
N LYS A 189 -5.86 -10.01 1.41
CA LYS A 189 -5.80 -10.35 2.84
C LYS A 189 -7.17 -10.30 3.49
N LEU A 190 -7.94 -9.25 3.23
CA LEU A 190 -9.28 -9.07 3.77
C LEU A 190 -10.21 -10.20 3.32
N ALA A 191 -10.20 -10.54 2.03
CA ALA A 191 -11.04 -11.58 1.48
C ALA A 191 -10.67 -12.99 1.99
N LEU A 192 -9.39 -13.29 2.12
CA LEU A 192 -8.93 -14.61 2.56
C LEU A 192 -8.98 -14.79 4.08
N GLY A 193 -8.85 -13.73 4.88
CA GLY A 193 -8.92 -13.79 6.33
C GLY A 193 -7.96 -14.80 6.97
N CYS A 194 -6.74 -14.95 6.43
CA CYS A 194 -5.80 -15.97 6.87
C CYS A 194 -5.27 -15.66 8.28
N PRO A 195 -5.44 -16.55 9.28
CA PRO A 195 -4.90 -16.35 10.61
C PRO A 195 -3.37 -16.36 10.63
N ARG A 196 -2.78 -15.72 11.62
CA ARG A 196 -1.34 -15.66 11.78
C ARG A 196 -0.79 -16.89 12.49
N PRO A 197 0.48 -17.27 12.21
CA PRO A 197 1.08 -18.47 12.78
C PRO A 197 1.06 -18.52 14.32
N ASN A 198 1.23 -17.40 15.01
CA ASN A 198 1.18 -17.33 16.47
C ASN A 198 -0.21 -17.64 17.07
N GLN A 199 -1.26 -17.61 16.27
CA GLN A 199 -2.60 -18.02 16.69
C GLN A 199 -2.76 -19.55 16.76
N PHE A 200 -1.80 -20.29 16.22
CA PHE A 200 -1.81 -21.77 16.25
C PHE A 200 -0.90 -22.37 17.30
N SER A 201 0.05 -21.60 17.85
CA SER A 201 0.99 -22.09 18.84
C SER A 201 1.65 -20.96 19.63
N ASP A 202 1.62 -21.01 20.94
CA ASP A 202 2.28 -20.08 21.84
C ASP A 202 3.82 -20.13 21.73
N ARG A 203 4.37 -21.15 21.07
CA ARG A 203 5.81 -21.25 20.79
C ARG A 203 6.24 -20.32 19.65
N ILE A 204 5.29 -19.80 18.86
CA ILE A 204 5.56 -18.87 17.78
C ILE A 204 5.41 -17.46 18.31
N GLN A 205 6.55 -16.84 18.64
CA GLN A 205 6.57 -15.46 19.13
C GLN A 205 7.25 -14.56 18.10
N PRO A 206 6.52 -13.58 17.52
CA PRO A 206 7.10 -12.62 16.59
C PRO A 206 8.20 -11.79 17.26
N ILE A 207 9.28 -11.50 16.52
CA ILE A 207 10.36 -10.62 17.00
C ILE A 207 10.04 -9.14 16.79
N ILE A 208 9.10 -8.85 15.91
CA ILE A 208 8.57 -7.51 15.63
C ILE A 208 7.08 -7.49 16.00
N PRO A 209 6.49 -6.31 16.26
CA PRO A 209 5.06 -6.20 16.52
C PRO A 209 4.23 -6.86 15.41
N GLU A 210 3.21 -7.58 15.82
CA GLU A 210 2.32 -8.24 14.87
C GLU A 210 1.52 -7.20 14.09
N PRO A 211 1.56 -7.23 12.75
CA PRO A 211 0.75 -6.33 11.94
C PRO A 211 -0.75 -6.60 12.11
N ALA A 212 -1.55 -5.55 12.23
CA ALA A 212 -3.00 -5.63 12.46
C ALA A 212 -3.80 -6.00 11.20
N HIS A 213 -3.31 -6.98 10.42
CA HIS A 213 -3.99 -7.49 9.23
C HIS A 213 -3.71 -8.98 9.03
N PRO A 214 -4.54 -9.72 8.23
CA PRO A 214 -4.34 -11.16 7.99
C PRO A 214 -2.97 -11.52 7.42
N ALA A 215 -2.55 -12.79 7.61
CA ALA A 215 -1.20 -13.23 7.25
C ALA A 215 -0.96 -13.32 5.74
N MET A 216 -1.91 -13.84 4.97
CA MET A 216 -1.74 -14.22 3.56
C MET A 216 -2.47 -13.27 2.61
N PRO A 217 -1.85 -12.89 1.48
CA PRO A 217 -0.48 -13.18 1.05
C PRO A 217 0.56 -12.35 1.83
N SER A 218 1.85 -12.73 1.69
CA SER A 218 2.95 -11.92 2.23
C SER A 218 3.10 -10.62 1.43
N GLY A 219 3.05 -9.47 2.10
CA GLY A 219 3.29 -8.17 1.47
C GLY A 219 4.67 -8.09 0.85
N HIS A 220 5.71 -8.40 1.62
CA HIS A 220 7.11 -8.36 1.15
C HIS A 220 7.36 -9.29 -0.05
N ALA A 221 6.83 -10.52 -0.01
CA ALA A 221 6.96 -11.41 -1.16
C ALA A 221 6.29 -10.82 -2.41
N THR A 222 5.10 -10.24 -2.27
CA THR A 222 4.40 -9.62 -3.41
C THR A 222 5.09 -8.35 -3.92
N GLN A 223 5.86 -7.66 -3.08
CA GLN A 223 6.61 -6.46 -3.46
C GLN A 223 7.90 -6.77 -4.22
N ILE A 224 8.45 -7.98 -4.06
CA ILE A 224 9.73 -8.37 -4.67
C ILE A 224 9.53 -9.13 -5.99
N PHE A 225 8.43 -9.84 -6.15
CA PHE A 225 8.07 -10.56 -7.37
C PHE A 225 7.23 -9.73 -8.32
#